data_175b0157952ce0058537dab827f803f9
#
_entry.id   175b0157952ce0058537dab827f803f9
#
_cell.length_a   1.000
_cell.length_b   1.000
_cell.length_c   1.000
_cell.angle_alpha   90.00
_cell.angle_beta   90.00
_cell.angle_gamma   90.00
#
_symmetry.space_group_name_H-M   'P 1'
#
loop_
_entity.id
_entity.type
_entity.pdbx_description
1 polymer ?
#
loop_
_entity_poly.entity_id
_entity_poly.type
_entity_poly.pdbx_seq_one_letter_code
_entity_poly.pdbx_strand_id
1 'polypeptide(L)'
;MQRLTERTKRVVNAYPDPKALLTVKEELIALEKPDVLFSSIPVCPFAGFVEEGRVGCLVHPRRHPEKIELRHLGVYPSAVCEGHFCAPHDWLRPREVRLAQTVRGLQYGLIVTDAGLLKSLLKLIDEHLGRQWSVKICPLIDAELQNLWSLIETWPYRDTDPNRFGGFYVTGPDAVERTVPQKTMEQSSQIHPAMSTLFDALGSQFKSSEEFQLAVRMIEKSIDELAQTIERGAQDALVVLNSARSSEDQ
;
A
#
# COMPACT_ATOMS: atom_id res chain seq x y z
N MET A 1 -9.37 -6.15 -9.95
CA MET A 1 -9.99 -5.11 -10.80
C MET A 1 -11.43 -5.47 -11.17
N GLN A 2 -11.67 -6.58 -11.86
CA GLN A 2 -13.00 -6.99 -12.34
C GLN A 2 -14.10 -7.02 -11.25
N ARG A 3 -13.79 -7.55 -10.06
CA ARG A 3 -14.75 -7.58 -8.92
C ARG A 3 -15.13 -6.20 -8.40
N LEU A 4 -14.17 -5.30 -8.26
CA LEU A 4 -14.46 -3.93 -7.83
C LEU A 4 -15.34 -3.19 -8.84
N THR A 5 -15.14 -3.44 -10.14
CA THR A 5 -15.99 -2.88 -11.20
C THR A 5 -17.42 -3.41 -11.09
N GLU A 6 -17.58 -4.72 -10.87
CA GLU A 6 -18.91 -5.34 -10.72
C GLU A 6 -19.62 -4.84 -9.45
N ARG A 7 -18.91 -4.76 -8.31
CA ARG A 7 -19.46 -4.16 -7.09
C ARG A 7 -19.93 -2.74 -7.33
N THR A 8 -19.06 -1.92 -7.95
CA THR A 8 -19.40 -0.52 -8.25
C THR A 8 -20.69 -0.43 -9.04
N LYS A 9 -20.81 -1.19 -10.11
CA LYS A 9 -22.01 -1.21 -10.97
C LYS A 9 -23.27 -1.58 -10.19
N ARG A 10 -23.23 -2.67 -9.41
CA ARG A 10 -24.40 -3.16 -8.66
C ARG A 10 -24.81 -2.19 -7.57
N VAL A 11 -23.87 -1.68 -6.77
CA VAL A 11 -24.17 -0.76 -5.67
C VAL A 11 -24.68 0.59 -6.18
N VAL A 12 -24.07 1.14 -7.23
CA VAL A 12 -24.52 2.40 -7.83
C VAL A 12 -25.93 2.28 -8.40
N ASN A 13 -26.25 1.15 -9.03
CA ASN A 13 -27.61 0.90 -9.58
C ASN A 13 -28.67 0.73 -8.48
N ALA A 14 -28.27 0.23 -7.30
CA ALA A 14 -29.17 0.04 -6.15
C ALA A 14 -29.37 1.32 -5.32
N TYR A 15 -28.43 2.26 -5.39
CA TYR A 15 -28.49 3.50 -4.63
C TYR A 15 -29.62 4.40 -5.18
N PRO A 16 -30.43 5.11 -4.35
CA PRO A 16 -30.35 5.20 -2.90
C PRO A 16 -31.33 4.27 -2.14
N ASP A 17 -31.86 3.22 -2.77
CA ASP A 17 -32.85 2.34 -2.13
C ASP A 17 -32.19 1.40 -1.09
N PRO A 18 -32.52 1.53 0.22
CA PRO A 18 -31.95 0.68 1.26
C PRO A 18 -32.25 -0.81 1.07
N LYS A 19 -33.44 -1.17 0.55
CA LYS A 19 -33.82 -2.59 0.32
C LYS A 19 -33.01 -3.20 -0.82
N ALA A 20 -32.88 -2.47 -1.93
CA ALA A 20 -32.06 -2.89 -3.05
C ALA A 20 -30.58 -3.03 -2.63
N LEU A 21 -30.06 -2.11 -1.82
CA LEU A 21 -28.70 -2.19 -1.28
C LEU A 21 -28.48 -3.40 -0.38
N LEU A 22 -29.44 -3.77 0.47
CA LEU A 22 -29.35 -4.97 1.30
C LEU A 22 -29.33 -6.24 0.46
N THR A 23 -30.17 -6.34 -0.57
CA THR A 23 -30.17 -7.45 -1.50
C THR A 23 -28.81 -7.57 -2.21
N VAL A 24 -28.30 -6.47 -2.77
CA VAL A 24 -26.99 -6.44 -3.43
C VAL A 24 -25.85 -6.83 -2.47
N LYS A 25 -25.90 -6.39 -1.21
CA LYS A 25 -24.96 -6.77 -0.18
C LYS A 25 -24.91 -8.28 0.02
N GLU A 26 -26.08 -8.93 0.19
CA GLU A 26 -26.16 -10.37 0.41
C GLU A 26 -25.65 -11.16 -0.80
N GLU A 27 -26.01 -10.75 -2.00
CA GLU A 27 -25.54 -11.36 -3.25
C GLU A 27 -24.01 -11.25 -3.39
N LEU A 28 -23.44 -10.08 -3.13
CA LEU A 28 -21.99 -9.87 -3.22
C LEU A 28 -21.22 -10.69 -2.17
N ILE A 29 -21.72 -10.75 -0.93
CA ILE A 29 -21.12 -11.59 0.12
C ILE A 29 -21.15 -13.06 -0.29
N ALA A 30 -22.27 -13.56 -0.80
CA ALA A 30 -22.38 -14.94 -1.23
C ALA A 30 -21.45 -15.26 -2.43
N LEU A 31 -21.38 -14.36 -3.40
CA LEU A 31 -20.53 -14.51 -4.58
C LEU A 31 -19.03 -14.52 -4.25
N GLU A 32 -18.62 -13.72 -3.28
CA GLU A 32 -17.21 -13.54 -2.94
C GLU A 32 -16.71 -14.48 -1.84
N LYS A 33 -17.61 -15.14 -1.13
CA LYS A 33 -17.28 -16.04 -0.02
C LYS A 33 -16.19 -17.08 -0.34
N PRO A 34 -16.14 -17.71 -1.54
CA PRO A 34 -15.11 -18.71 -1.85
C PRO A 34 -13.68 -18.15 -1.91
N ASP A 35 -13.54 -16.84 -2.10
CA ASP A 35 -12.26 -16.16 -2.35
C ASP A 35 -11.82 -15.29 -1.17
N VAL A 36 -12.55 -15.31 -0.07
CA VAL A 36 -12.19 -14.57 1.15
C VAL A 36 -11.02 -15.26 1.83
N LEU A 37 -9.87 -14.58 1.88
CA LEU A 37 -8.65 -15.09 2.53
C LEU A 37 -8.82 -15.25 4.04
N PHE A 38 -9.51 -14.30 4.67
CA PHE A 38 -9.73 -14.28 6.12
C PHE A 38 -11.23 -14.15 6.38
N SER A 39 -11.87 -15.22 6.77
CA SER A 39 -13.33 -15.25 7.03
C SER A 39 -13.76 -14.34 8.17
N SER A 40 -12.84 -14.03 9.08
CA SER A 40 -13.03 -13.12 10.22
C SER A 40 -12.90 -11.64 9.86
N ILE A 41 -12.31 -11.30 8.71
CA ILE A 41 -12.14 -9.94 8.26
C ILE A 41 -13.06 -9.69 7.05
N PRO A 42 -14.31 -9.27 7.28
CA PRO A 42 -15.24 -9.07 6.18
C PRO A 42 -14.81 -7.87 5.32
N VAL A 43 -14.75 -8.09 4.01
CA VAL A 43 -14.59 -7.00 3.07
C VAL A 43 -15.95 -6.35 2.84
N CYS A 44 -16.07 -5.05 3.07
CA CYS A 44 -17.33 -4.35 2.88
C CYS A 44 -17.79 -4.41 1.40
N PRO A 45 -18.98 -4.95 1.11
CA PRO A 45 -19.51 -5.04 -0.26
C PRO A 45 -19.71 -3.67 -0.92
N PHE A 46 -19.83 -2.61 -0.12
CA PHE A 46 -19.97 -1.24 -0.61
C PHE A 46 -18.63 -0.53 -0.89
N ALA A 47 -17.52 -1.24 -0.77
CA ALA A 47 -16.23 -0.76 -1.27
C ALA A 47 -16.14 -0.97 -2.79
N GLY A 48 -15.87 0.10 -3.54
CA GLY A 48 -15.77 0.06 -4.99
C GLY A 48 -15.10 1.30 -5.55
N PHE A 49 -15.10 1.48 -6.86
CA PHE A 49 -14.52 2.65 -7.50
C PHE A 49 -15.40 3.89 -7.30
N VAL A 50 -14.90 4.85 -6.56
CA VAL A 50 -15.54 6.16 -6.34
C VAL A 50 -15.20 7.15 -7.46
N GLU A 51 -14.05 6.98 -8.07
CA GLU A 51 -13.49 7.67 -9.25
C GLU A 51 -12.60 6.68 -9.99
N GLU A 52 -12.11 7.05 -11.17
CA GLU A 52 -11.17 6.22 -11.90
C GLU A 52 -9.93 5.92 -11.07
N GLY A 53 -9.65 4.63 -10.87
CA GLY A 53 -8.50 4.15 -10.08
C GLY A 53 -8.58 4.36 -8.58
N ARG A 54 -9.64 5.00 -8.05
CA ARG A 54 -9.78 5.30 -6.63
C ARG A 54 -10.89 4.46 -5.99
N VAL A 55 -10.50 3.64 -5.04
CA VAL A 55 -11.43 2.82 -4.24
C VAL A 55 -11.92 3.60 -3.02
N GLY A 56 -13.20 3.46 -2.69
CA GLY A 56 -13.81 4.08 -1.53
C GLY A 56 -15.20 3.54 -1.23
N CYS A 57 -15.90 4.14 -0.27
CA CYS A 57 -17.25 3.78 0.09
C CYS A 57 -18.26 4.32 -0.92
N LEU A 58 -18.96 3.43 -1.62
CA LEU A 58 -19.95 3.78 -2.65
C LEU A 58 -21.23 4.40 -2.09
N VAL A 59 -21.55 4.13 -0.83
CA VAL A 59 -22.74 4.67 -0.13
C VAL A 59 -22.40 5.82 0.83
N HIS A 60 -21.22 6.42 0.66
CA HIS A 60 -20.80 7.53 1.52
C HIS A 60 -21.64 8.79 1.25
N PRO A 61 -22.22 9.45 2.27
CA PRO A 61 -23.15 10.58 2.07
C PRO A 61 -22.53 11.76 1.32
N ARG A 62 -21.22 11.99 1.44
CA ARG A 62 -20.54 13.10 0.72
C ARG A 62 -20.41 12.88 -0.80
N ARG A 63 -20.70 11.69 -1.29
CA ARG A 63 -20.62 11.36 -2.73
C ARG A 63 -21.88 11.69 -3.50
N HIS A 64 -23.00 11.82 -2.79
CA HIS A 64 -24.31 11.90 -3.39
C HIS A 64 -24.98 13.23 -3.04
N PRO A 65 -25.69 13.85 -3.99
CA PRO A 65 -26.39 15.11 -3.75
C PRO A 65 -27.37 15.04 -2.57
N GLU A 66 -28.04 13.91 -2.41
CA GLU A 66 -29.04 13.65 -1.38
C GLU A 66 -28.44 13.56 0.03
N LYS A 67 -27.12 13.31 0.14
CA LYS A 67 -26.37 13.16 1.41
C LYS A 67 -26.98 12.16 2.39
N ILE A 68 -27.66 11.13 1.86
CA ILE A 68 -28.32 10.09 2.68
C ILE A 68 -27.26 9.22 3.35
N GLU A 69 -27.40 9.00 4.66
CA GLU A 69 -26.51 8.13 5.42
C GLU A 69 -26.93 6.67 5.28
N LEU A 70 -26.17 5.88 4.53
CA LEU A 70 -26.44 4.47 4.25
C LEU A 70 -25.28 3.55 4.64
N ARG A 71 -24.21 4.06 5.27
CA ARG A 71 -23.05 3.26 5.69
C ARG A 71 -23.41 2.18 6.70
N HIS A 72 -24.47 2.43 7.51
CA HIS A 72 -25.00 1.48 8.49
C HIS A 72 -25.54 0.19 7.87
N LEU A 73 -25.85 0.19 6.56
CA LEU A 73 -26.26 -1.01 5.83
C LEU A 73 -25.08 -1.93 5.50
N GLY A 74 -23.84 -1.47 5.66
CA GLY A 74 -22.62 -2.25 5.41
C GLY A 74 -22.43 -3.43 6.35
N VAL A 75 -21.21 -3.94 6.41
CA VAL A 75 -20.83 -5.06 7.31
C VAL A 75 -20.23 -4.56 8.63
N TYR A 76 -19.91 -3.28 8.73
CA TYR A 76 -19.38 -2.66 9.93
C TYR A 76 -20.41 -1.73 10.58
N PRO A 77 -20.40 -1.59 11.91
CA PRO A 77 -21.19 -0.58 12.59
C PRO A 77 -20.94 0.83 12.05
N SER A 78 -21.97 1.68 12.01
CA SER A 78 -21.85 3.06 11.50
C SER A 78 -20.73 3.84 12.17
N ALA A 79 -20.54 3.68 13.48
CA ALA A 79 -19.49 4.34 14.23
C ALA A 79 -18.08 4.02 13.70
N VAL A 80 -17.85 2.78 13.24
CA VAL A 80 -16.59 2.39 12.59
C VAL A 80 -16.45 3.11 11.24
N CYS A 81 -17.51 3.13 10.43
CA CYS A 81 -17.49 3.79 9.12
C CYS A 81 -17.39 5.32 9.21
N GLU A 82 -17.83 5.91 10.32
CA GLU A 82 -17.83 7.36 10.53
C GLU A 82 -16.55 7.91 11.11
N GLY A 83 -15.92 7.17 12.00
CA GLY A 83 -14.79 7.66 12.79
C GLY A 83 -13.52 6.83 12.71
N HIS A 84 -13.57 5.66 12.07
CA HIS A 84 -12.38 4.82 11.98
C HIS A 84 -11.48 5.26 10.84
N PHE A 85 -10.30 5.73 11.21
CA PHE A 85 -9.17 5.89 10.30
C PHE A 85 -8.17 4.76 10.60
N CYS A 86 -7.77 4.03 9.58
CA CYS A 86 -6.71 3.02 9.76
C CYS A 86 -5.38 3.71 10.10
N ALA A 87 -4.50 2.99 10.81
CA ALA A 87 -3.21 3.53 11.23
C ALA A 87 -2.42 4.26 10.11
N PRO A 88 -2.38 3.78 8.85
CA PRO A 88 -1.76 4.51 7.76
C PRO A 88 -2.32 5.91 7.51
N HIS A 89 -3.60 6.17 7.79
CA HIS A 89 -4.18 7.50 7.63
C HIS A 89 -3.48 8.55 8.51
N ASP A 90 -3.19 8.19 9.75
CA ASP A 90 -2.56 9.09 10.72
C ASP A 90 -1.04 9.10 10.61
N TRP A 91 -0.44 8.00 10.12
CA TRP A 91 0.99 7.81 10.06
C TRP A 91 1.63 8.22 8.74
N LEU A 92 0.91 8.14 7.62
CA LEU A 92 1.43 8.52 6.32
C LEU A 92 1.36 10.03 6.14
N ARG A 93 2.51 10.62 5.84
CA ARG A 93 2.62 12.02 5.44
C ARG A 93 2.34 12.18 3.94
N PRO A 94 2.08 13.39 3.45
CA PRO A 94 1.79 13.61 2.02
C PRO A 94 2.84 13.02 1.06
N ARG A 95 4.09 12.97 1.49
CA ARG A 95 5.20 12.38 0.72
C ARG A 95 5.05 10.86 0.55
N GLU A 96 4.74 10.18 1.65
CA GLU A 96 4.54 8.73 1.66
C GLU A 96 3.27 8.35 0.89
N VAL A 97 2.21 9.12 1.03
CA VAL A 97 0.97 8.95 0.25
C VAL A 97 1.26 9.08 -1.26
N ARG A 98 2.06 10.05 -1.67
CA ARG A 98 2.42 10.21 -3.08
C ARG A 98 3.24 9.04 -3.60
N LEU A 99 4.16 8.51 -2.81
CA LEU A 99 4.90 7.30 -3.19
C LEU A 99 3.96 6.09 -3.29
N ALA A 100 3.03 5.93 -2.35
CA ALA A 100 2.04 4.86 -2.40
C ALA A 100 1.18 4.91 -3.68
N GLN A 101 0.90 6.09 -4.22
CA GLN A 101 0.14 6.26 -5.46
C GLN A 101 0.86 5.73 -6.71
N THR A 102 2.17 5.50 -6.66
CA THR A 102 2.94 4.90 -7.76
C THR A 102 2.84 3.37 -7.79
N VAL A 103 2.35 2.76 -6.71
CA VAL A 103 2.26 1.31 -6.57
C VAL A 103 1.19 0.76 -7.50
N ARG A 104 1.53 -0.27 -8.25
CA ARG A 104 0.62 -1.02 -9.12
C ARG A 104 0.63 -2.49 -8.71
N GLY A 105 -0.54 -3.13 -8.74
CA GLY A 105 -0.64 -4.56 -8.48
C GLY A 105 -1.02 -4.95 -7.05
N LEU A 106 -0.72 -6.19 -6.66
CA LEU A 106 -1.15 -6.80 -5.40
C LEU A 106 -0.48 -6.20 -4.16
N GLN A 107 0.73 -5.71 -4.29
CA GLN A 107 1.50 -5.10 -3.20
C GLN A 107 0.85 -3.84 -2.61
N TYR A 108 -0.13 -3.24 -3.30
CA TYR A 108 -0.89 -2.11 -2.75
C TYR A 108 -1.54 -2.47 -1.40
N GLY A 109 -2.11 -3.67 -1.28
CA GLY A 109 -2.68 -4.15 -0.02
C GLY A 109 -1.64 -4.21 1.10
N LEU A 110 -0.44 -4.72 0.82
CA LEU A 110 0.65 -4.78 1.78
C LEU A 110 1.08 -3.37 2.25
N ILE A 111 1.20 -2.44 1.33
CA ILE A 111 1.64 -1.06 1.60
C ILE A 111 0.64 -0.29 2.45
N VAL A 112 -0.66 -0.44 2.19
CA VAL A 112 -1.70 0.25 2.97
C VAL A 112 -1.95 -0.42 4.32
N THR A 113 -1.59 -1.68 4.48
CA THR A 113 -1.74 -2.41 5.75
C THR A 113 -0.54 -2.17 6.68
N ASP A 114 0.66 -2.08 6.13
CA ASP A 114 1.88 -1.82 6.90
C ASP A 114 2.61 -0.57 6.39
N ALA A 115 2.32 0.57 7.03
CA ALA A 115 2.99 1.84 6.74
C ALA A 115 4.51 1.79 6.98
N GLY A 116 5.00 0.81 7.75
CA GLY A 116 6.42 0.60 8.02
C GLY A 116 7.21 0.33 6.75
N LEU A 117 6.62 -0.34 5.77
CA LEU A 117 7.25 -0.60 4.47
C LEU A 117 7.61 0.70 3.74
N LEU A 118 6.64 1.60 3.54
CA LEU A 118 6.86 2.89 2.87
C LEU A 118 7.86 3.78 3.60
N LYS A 119 7.71 3.86 4.94
CA LYS A 119 8.60 4.68 5.78
C LYS A 119 10.04 4.18 5.73
N SER A 120 10.23 2.88 5.78
CA SER A 120 11.56 2.26 5.72
C SER A 120 12.21 2.45 4.36
N LEU A 121 11.47 2.24 3.26
CA LEU A 121 11.96 2.50 1.90
C LEU A 121 12.40 3.96 1.72
N LEU A 122 11.53 4.92 2.06
CA LEU A 122 11.86 6.34 1.95
C LEU A 122 13.08 6.71 2.79
N LYS A 123 13.17 6.17 4.00
CA LYS A 123 14.30 6.42 4.89
C LYS A 123 15.61 5.90 4.28
N LEU A 124 15.62 4.67 3.77
CA LEU A 124 16.80 4.07 3.14
C LEU A 124 17.24 4.87 1.88
N ILE A 125 16.29 5.31 1.06
CA ILE A 125 16.57 6.14 -0.12
C ILE A 125 17.12 7.50 0.31
N ASP A 126 16.50 8.17 1.29
CA ASP A 126 16.96 9.48 1.78
C ASP A 126 18.38 9.41 2.37
N GLU A 127 18.68 8.37 3.11
CA GLU A 127 20.00 8.17 3.71
C GLU A 127 21.05 7.88 2.65
N HIS A 128 20.71 7.08 1.63
CA HIS A 128 21.58 6.81 0.50
C HIS A 128 21.92 8.10 -0.29
N LEU A 129 20.92 8.96 -0.48
CA LEU A 129 21.09 10.27 -1.14
C LEU A 129 21.72 11.35 -0.24
N GLY A 130 21.85 11.12 1.06
CA GLY A 130 22.26 12.13 2.06
C GLY A 130 21.29 13.29 2.21
N ARG A 131 20.09 13.22 1.63
CA ARG A 131 19.05 14.25 1.66
C ARG A 131 17.67 13.69 1.35
N GLN A 132 16.63 14.42 1.76
CA GLN A 132 15.27 14.10 1.29
C GLN A 132 15.11 14.46 -0.19
N TRP A 133 14.60 13.54 -0.97
CA TRP A 133 14.27 13.78 -2.37
C TRP A 133 12.80 14.18 -2.56
N SER A 134 12.51 14.87 -3.64
CA SER A 134 11.15 15.31 -3.95
C SER A 134 10.37 14.22 -4.67
N VAL A 135 9.32 13.70 -4.05
CA VAL A 135 8.40 12.74 -4.68
C VAL A 135 7.61 13.32 -5.88
N LYS A 136 7.74 14.62 -6.16
CA LYS A 136 7.19 15.22 -7.38
C LYS A 136 7.81 14.67 -8.66
N ILE A 137 9.02 14.11 -8.55
CA ILE A 137 9.71 13.49 -9.70
C ILE A 137 9.30 12.02 -9.94
N CYS A 138 8.42 11.43 -9.11
CA CYS A 138 7.97 10.05 -9.32
C CYS A 138 7.56 9.72 -10.78
N PRO A 139 6.88 10.61 -11.53
CA PRO A 139 6.57 10.33 -12.92
C PRO A 139 7.81 10.18 -13.83
N LEU A 140 8.93 10.82 -13.48
CA LEU A 140 10.18 10.76 -14.24
C LEU A 140 11.00 9.50 -13.96
N ILE A 141 10.75 8.84 -12.85
CA ILE A 141 11.43 7.65 -12.37
C ILE A 141 10.47 6.45 -12.23
N ASP A 142 9.35 6.48 -12.98
CA ASP A 142 8.29 5.45 -12.84
C ASP A 142 8.83 4.04 -13.15
N ALA A 143 9.71 3.89 -14.12
CA ALA A 143 10.28 2.59 -14.49
C ALA A 143 11.06 1.95 -13.33
N GLU A 144 11.92 2.72 -12.67
CA GLU A 144 12.71 2.25 -11.52
C GLU A 144 11.83 2.00 -10.30
N LEU A 145 10.80 2.82 -10.10
CA LEU A 145 9.79 2.56 -9.06
C LEU A 145 9.04 1.25 -9.34
N GLN A 146 8.65 0.97 -10.59
CA GLN A 146 8.00 -0.29 -10.92
C GLN A 146 8.95 -1.50 -10.74
N ASN A 147 10.25 -1.36 -10.99
CA ASN A 147 11.24 -2.39 -10.69
C ASN A 147 11.31 -2.68 -9.19
N LEU A 148 11.35 -1.64 -8.35
CA LEU A 148 11.30 -1.79 -6.90
C LEU A 148 9.99 -2.46 -6.43
N TRP A 149 8.84 -2.04 -6.97
CA TRP A 149 7.55 -2.63 -6.64
C TRP A 149 7.46 -4.08 -7.09
N SER A 150 8.01 -4.43 -8.26
CA SER A 150 8.12 -5.80 -8.74
C SER A 150 8.97 -6.68 -7.83
N LEU A 151 10.10 -6.17 -7.36
CA LEU A 151 10.94 -6.88 -6.37
C LEU A 151 10.14 -7.15 -5.08
N ILE A 152 9.39 -6.16 -4.59
CA ILE A 152 8.55 -6.31 -3.39
C ILE A 152 7.45 -7.34 -3.63
N GLU A 153 6.82 -7.36 -4.81
CA GLU A 153 5.77 -8.32 -5.15
C GLU A 153 6.31 -9.75 -5.20
N THR A 154 7.46 -9.93 -5.84
CA THR A 154 8.10 -11.24 -6.04
C THR A 154 9.13 -11.56 -4.97
N TRP A 155 9.05 -10.93 -3.80
CA TRP A 155 10.05 -11.07 -2.73
C TRP A 155 10.37 -12.54 -2.43
N PRO A 156 11.58 -13.01 -2.72
CA PRO A 156 11.89 -14.45 -2.71
C PRO A 156 12.00 -15.05 -1.31
N TYR A 157 12.18 -14.22 -0.31
CA TYR A 157 12.30 -14.64 1.09
C TYR A 157 11.00 -14.46 1.88
N ARG A 158 9.89 -14.21 1.20
CA ARG A 158 8.59 -14.11 1.88
C ARG A 158 8.21 -15.44 2.49
N ASP A 159 7.77 -15.39 3.75
CA ASP A 159 7.17 -16.55 4.42
C ASP A 159 5.96 -17.04 3.61
N THR A 160 5.90 -18.34 3.42
CA THR A 160 4.82 -19.00 2.66
C THR A 160 3.66 -19.46 3.56
N ASP A 161 3.70 -19.17 4.86
CA ASP A 161 2.59 -19.46 5.75
C ASP A 161 1.33 -18.71 5.28
N PRO A 162 0.21 -19.43 4.96
CA PRO A 162 -1.01 -18.82 4.47
C PRO A 162 -1.67 -17.88 5.49
N ASN A 163 -1.31 -17.99 6.77
CA ASN A 163 -1.83 -17.12 7.83
C ASN A 163 -0.98 -15.85 8.00
N ARG A 164 0.13 -15.72 7.28
CA ARG A 164 0.99 -14.55 7.35
C ARG A 164 0.66 -13.54 6.27
N PHE A 165 0.52 -12.28 6.70
CA PHE A 165 0.37 -11.14 5.80
C PHE A 165 1.33 -10.02 6.22
N GLY A 166 2.43 -9.88 5.51
CA GLY A 166 3.51 -8.94 5.86
C GLY A 166 4.09 -9.24 7.25
N GLY A 167 4.08 -8.25 8.12
CA GLY A 167 4.52 -8.37 9.52
C GLY A 167 3.47 -8.92 10.49
N PHE A 168 2.38 -9.50 10.01
CA PHE A 168 1.28 -9.96 10.84
C PHE A 168 0.96 -11.44 10.62
N TYR A 169 0.59 -12.14 11.70
CA TYR A 169 -0.02 -13.47 11.64
C TYR A 169 -1.48 -13.40 12.06
N VAL A 170 -2.33 -14.12 11.33
CA VAL A 170 -3.73 -14.35 11.71
C VAL A 170 -3.75 -15.64 12.52
N THR A 171 -3.90 -15.52 13.84
CA THR A 171 -3.84 -16.65 14.78
C THR A 171 -5.21 -17.22 15.12
N GLY A 172 -6.29 -16.55 14.65
CA GLY A 172 -7.67 -17.01 14.89
C GLY A 172 -8.71 -16.08 14.26
N PRO A 173 -10.00 -16.38 14.46
CA PRO A 173 -11.09 -15.63 13.84
C PRO A 173 -11.08 -14.11 14.13
N ASP A 174 -10.55 -13.71 15.27
CA ASP A 174 -10.48 -12.32 15.72
C ASP A 174 -9.09 -11.94 16.28
N ALA A 175 -8.08 -12.78 16.03
CA ALA A 175 -6.75 -12.60 16.57
C ALA A 175 -5.73 -12.37 15.46
N VAL A 176 -5.16 -11.16 15.43
CA VAL A 176 -4.02 -10.80 14.59
C VAL A 176 -2.86 -10.46 15.50
N GLU A 177 -1.79 -11.23 15.41
CA GLU A 177 -0.57 -10.97 16.14
C GLU A 177 0.49 -10.39 15.20
N ARG A 178 1.16 -9.34 15.66
CA ARG A 178 2.33 -8.86 14.96
C ARG A 178 3.47 -9.85 15.17
N THR A 179 4.07 -10.31 14.09
CA THR A 179 5.28 -11.12 14.17
C THR A 179 6.37 -10.29 14.84
N VAL A 180 6.83 -10.77 15.97
CA VAL A 180 8.16 -10.37 16.43
C VAL A 180 9.12 -11.23 15.61
N PRO A 181 9.98 -10.64 14.76
CA PRO A 181 10.93 -11.42 14.00
C PRO A 181 11.69 -12.31 14.97
N GLN A 182 11.80 -13.61 14.67
CA GLN A 182 12.81 -14.44 15.30
C GLN A 182 14.16 -13.92 14.80
N LYS A 183 14.62 -12.85 15.45
CA LYS A 183 15.97 -12.37 15.27
C LYS A 183 16.88 -13.44 15.84
N THR A 184 17.60 -14.12 14.99
CA THR A 184 18.89 -14.66 15.44
C THR A 184 19.65 -13.43 15.93
N MET A 185 19.87 -13.34 17.24
CA MET A 185 20.35 -12.13 17.96
C MET A 185 21.63 -11.53 17.35
N GLU A 186 22.42 -12.29 16.61
CA GLU A 186 23.65 -11.86 15.95
C GLU A 186 23.43 -11.04 14.66
N GLN A 187 22.30 -11.22 13.96
CA GLN A 187 22.06 -10.54 12.67
C GLN A 187 21.49 -9.14 12.81
N SER A 188 20.81 -8.83 13.91
CA SER A 188 20.13 -7.55 14.07
C SER A 188 21.02 -6.38 14.47
N SER A 189 22.22 -6.64 14.99
CA SER A 189 23.16 -5.58 15.41
C SER A 189 24.00 -4.99 14.27
N GLN A 190 23.96 -5.61 13.07
CA GLN A 190 24.82 -5.26 11.94
C GLN A 190 24.10 -4.58 10.78
N ILE A 191 22.75 -4.50 10.80
CA ILE A 191 22.00 -3.86 9.72
C ILE A 191 21.31 -2.58 10.18
N HIS A 192 21.07 -1.72 9.20
CA HIS A 192 20.33 -0.50 9.41
C HIS A 192 18.90 -0.79 9.95
N PRO A 193 18.41 -0.06 10.97
CA PRO A 193 17.09 -0.31 11.56
C PRO A 193 15.93 -0.26 10.56
N ALA A 194 16.00 0.62 9.54
CA ALA A 194 14.99 0.67 8.48
C ALA A 194 15.00 -0.58 7.61
N MET A 195 16.16 -1.20 7.35
CA MET A 195 16.26 -2.48 6.63
C MET A 195 15.59 -3.60 7.42
N SER A 196 15.81 -3.66 8.73
CA SER A 196 15.13 -4.63 9.59
C SER A 196 13.61 -4.46 9.53
N THR A 197 13.12 -3.23 9.68
CA THR A 197 11.67 -2.94 9.59
C THR A 197 11.10 -3.29 8.20
N LEU A 198 11.88 -3.06 7.14
CA LEU A 198 11.49 -3.42 5.78
C LEU A 198 11.33 -4.93 5.61
N PHE A 199 12.29 -5.72 6.10
CA PHE A 199 12.20 -7.19 6.04
C PHE A 199 11.02 -7.72 6.84
N ASP A 200 10.72 -7.13 8.00
CA ASP A 200 9.54 -7.47 8.80
C ASP A 200 8.25 -7.20 8.00
N ALA A 201 8.14 -6.00 7.40
CA ALA A 201 6.98 -5.61 6.60
C ALA A 201 6.82 -6.45 5.31
N LEU A 202 7.93 -6.94 4.73
CA LEU A 202 7.90 -7.88 3.61
C LEU A 202 7.53 -9.32 4.01
N GLY A 203 7.41 -9.60 5.31
CA GLY A 203 7.17 -10.93 5.82
C GLY A 203 8.35 -11.88 5.58
N SER A 204 9.58 -11.37 5.67
CA SER A 204 10.77 -12.15 5.34
C SER A 204 11.07 -13.23 6.35
N GLN A 205 11.52 -14.39 5.85
CA GLN A 205 12.06 -15.50 6.62
C GLN A 205 13.36 -15.98 5.95
N PHE A 206 14.45 -16.00 6.71
CA PHE A 206 15.76 -16.38 6.22
C PHE A 206 16.19 -17.70 6.87
N LYS A 207 16.64 -18.65 6.05
CA LYS A 207 17.10 -19.97 6.50
C LYS A 207 18.58 -19.98 6.84
N SER A 208 19.33 -19.01 6.34
CA SER A 208 20.78 -18.90 6.58
C SER A 208 21.24 -17.43 6.59
N SER A 209 22.46 -17.23 7.07
CA SER A 209 23.13 -15.92 7.03
C SER A 209 23.40 -15.47 5.60
N GLU A 210 23.68 -16.41 4.69
CA GLU A 210 23.91 -16.12 3.26
C GLU A 210 22.64 -15.59 2.59
N GLU A 211 21.46 -16.20 2.85
CA GLU A 211 20.18 -15.71 2.36
C GLU A 211 19.91 -14.30 2.86
N PHE A 212 20.14 -14.05 4.14
CA PHE A 212 19.98 -12.72 4.74
C PHE A 212 20.89 -11.67 4.06
N GLN A 213 22.18 -11.99 3.89
CA GLN A 213 23.13 -11.09 3.20
C GLN A 213 22.77 -10.87 1.73
N LEU A 214 22.24 -11.88 1.06
CA LEU A 214 21.76 -11.74 -0.31
C LEU A 214 20.53 -10.82 -0.38
N ALA A 215 19.59 -10.96 0.54
CA ALA A 215 18.42 -10.10 0.66
C ALA A 215 18.82 -8.63 0.89
N VAL A 216 19.78 -8.36 1.77
CA VAL A 216 20.34 -7.01 2.00
C VAL A 216 20.86 -6.44 0.69
N ARG A 217 21.73 -7.17 -0.02
CA ARG A 217 22.29 -6.72 -1.30
C ARG A 217 21.24 -6.46 -2.38
N MET A 218 20.15 -7.25 -2.41
CA MET A 218 19.06 -7.04 -3.36
C MET A 218 18.34 -5.69 -3.12
N ILE A 219 18.06 -5.37 -1.87
CA ILE A 219 17.42 -4.09 -1.53
C ILE A 219 18.38 -2.92 -1.75
N GLU A 220 19.64 -3.04 -1.29
CA GLU A 220 20.66 -2.00 -1.49
C GLU A 220 20.86 -1.69 -2.97
N LYS A 221 20.97 -2.72 -3.83
CA LYS A 221 21.08 -2.54 -5.28
C LYS A 221 19.88 -1.79 -5.86
N SER A 222 18.66 -2.16 -5.47
CA SER A 222 17.45 -1.49 -5.97
C SER A 222 17.37 -0.03 -5.50
N ILE A 223 17.80 0.26 -4.28
CA ILE A 223 17.88 1.62 -3.75
C ILE A 223 18.95 2.44 -4.49
N ASP A 224 20.13 1.85 -4.74
CA ASP A 224 21.21 2.50 -5.48
C ASP A 224 20.80 2.87 -6.91
N GLU A 225 20.19 1.93 -7.65
CA GLU A 225 19.66 2.17 -8.99
C GLU A 225 18.62 3.28 -9.02
N LEU A 226 17.69 3.28 -8.06
CA LEU A 226 16.67 4.30 -7.91
C LEU A 226 17.29 5.66 -7.53
N ALA A 227 18.24 5.69 -6.60
CA ALA A 227 18.93 6.91 -6.19
C ALA A 227 19.70 7.57 -7.34
N GLN A 228 20.41 6.80 -8.15
CA GLN A 228 21.10 7.29 -9.34
C GLN A 228 20.13 7.94 -10.34
N THR A 229 18.93 7.38 -10.50
CA THR A 229 17.92 7.95 -11.40
C THR A 229 17.29 9.20 -10.81
N ILE A 230 17.07 9.25 -9.49
CA ILE A 230 16.63 10.45 -8.78
C ILE A 230 17.63 11.61 -8.97
N GLU A 231 18.91 11.34 -8.87
CA GLU A 231 19.96 12.37 -9.07
C GLU A 231 19.99 12.87 -10.51
N ARG A 232 19.94 11.99 -11.50
CA ARG A 232 19.84 12.36 -12.92
C ARG A 232 18.59 13.19 -13.22
N GLY A 233 17.42 12.73 -12.78
CA GLY A 233 16.17 13.46 -13.01
C GLY A 233 16.12 14.82 -12.32
N ALA A 234 16.80 14.99 -11.18
CA ALA A 234 16.94 16.29 -10.52
C ALA A 234 17.86 17.23 -11.31
N GLN A 235 18.91 16.72 -11.93
CA GLN A 235 19.81 17.51 -12.80
C GLN A 235 19.11 17.98 -14.08
N ASP A 236 18.37 17.07 -14.72
CA ASP A 236 17.61 17.39 -15.95
C ASP A 236 16.54 18.47 -15.69
N ALA A 237 15.84 18.38 -14.56
CA ALA A 237 14.86 19.39 -14.16
C ALA A 237 15.49 20.78 -13.93
N LEU A 238 16.71 20.84 -13.40
CA LEU A 238 17.46 22.09 -13.23
C LEU A 238 17.89 22.69 -14.56
N VAL A 239 18.31 21.87 -15.51
CA VAL A 239 18.70 22.32 -16.86
C VAL A 239 17.52 22.95 -17.58
N VAL A 240 16.34 22.30 -17.53
CA VAL A 240 15.11 22.83 -18.15
C VAL A 240 14.68 24.16 -17.52
N LEU A 241 14.76 24.29 -16.21
CA LEU A 241 14.41 25.55 -15.51
C LEU A 241 15.36 26.69 -15.85
N ASN A 242 16.65 26.42 -16.01
CA ASN A 242 17.65 27.42 -16.36
C ASN A 242 17.53 27.85 -17.84
N SER A 243 17.21 26.95 -18.76
CA SER A 243 16.97 27.26 -20.17
C SER A 243 15.69 28.09 -20.37
N ALA A 244 14.62 27.83 -19.60
CA ALA A 244 13.41 28.63 -19.64
C ALA A 244 13.62 30.09 -19.15
N ARG A 245 14.42 30.28 -18.09
CA ARG A 245 14.77 31.63 -17.60
C ARG A 245 15.62 32.42 -18.59
N SER A 246 16.55 31.79 -19.29
CA SER A 246 17.39 32.47 -20.28
C SER A 246 16.63 32.86 -21.55
N SER A 247 15.45 32.29 -21.82
CA SER A 247 14.58 32.67 -22.94
C SER A 247 13.59 33.77 -22.61
N GLU A 248 13.37 34.11 -21.35
CA GLU A 248 12.53 35.24 -20.91
C GLU A 248 13.33 36.56 -20.81
N ASP A 249 14.68 36.49 -20.78
CA ASP A 249 15.58 37.65 -20.69
C ASP A 249 16.07 38.14 -22.09
N GLN A 250 15.54 37.59 -23.17
CA GLN A 250 15.80 38.06 -24.57
C GLN A 250 14.55 38.67 -25.21
#